data_6e94d44242f2eaa48b700c0377dd59e9
#
_entry.id   6e94d44242f2eaa48b700c0377dd59e9
#
_cell.length_a   1.000
_cell.length_b   1.000
_cell.length_c   1.000
_cell.angle_alpha   90.00
_cell.angle_beta   90.00
_cell.angle_gamma   90.00
#
_symmetry.space_group_name_H-M   'P 1'
#
loop_
_entity.id
_entity.type
_entity.pdbx_description
1 polymer ?
#
loop_
_entity_poly.entity_id
_entity_poly.type
_entity_poly.pdbx_seq_one_letter_code
_entity_poly.pdbx_strand_id
1 'polypeptide(L)'
;MFEIRPAVATDIPRLMALDHKSRSDYVWQLDLKRETNQAVASFREVRLPRAVDVTYPRNQYALADEWTRRDLTLVAIDKGAVVGYLCAKEEHSSSVAWVTDLVVTSEVRRKGAASALLLAAQAWAVERSARRLILEMQSKNEGGIRLTQKFGYEFCGYNDHYYPTQDVTLFFGRTIK
;
A
#
# COMPACT_ATOMS: atom_id res chain seq x y z
N MET A 1 15.95 -11.87 9.73
CA MET A 1 15.87 -11.33 8.32
C MET A 1 14.67 -11.99 7.68
N PHE A 2 13.79 -11.21 7.03
CA PHE A 2 12.64 -11.77 6.32
C PHE A 2 13.08 -12.32 4.98
N GLU A 3 12.60 -13.52 4.64
CA GLU A 3 12.69 -14.04 3.28
C GLU A 3 11.59 -13.41 2.43
N ILE A 4 11.95 -12.87 1.27
CA ILE A 4 11.00 -12.29 0.31
C ILE A 4 11.08 -13.11 -0.98
N ARG A 5 9.95 -13.62 -1.43
CA ARG A 5 9.84 -14.36 -2.69
C ARG A 5 8.49 -14.14 -3.37
N PRO A 6 8.36 -14.45 -4.66
CA PRO A 6 7.07 -14.55 -5.32
C PRO A 6 6.12 -15.51 -4.61
N ALA A 7 4.83 -15.16 -4.57
CA ALA A 7 3.81 -16.03 -4.02
C ALA A 7 3.58 -17.26 -4.92
N VAL A 8 3.23 -18.35 -4.29
CA VAL A 8 2.76 -19.58 -4.97
C VAL A 8 1.33 -19.88 -4.51
N ALA A 9 0.62 -20.72 -5.26
CA ALA A 9 -0.81 -21.02 -4.98
C ALA A 9 -1.09 -21.45 -3.54
N THR A 10 -0.17 -22.21 -2.91
CA THR A 10 -0.30 -22.64 -1.53
C THR A 10 -0.16 -21.55 -0.48
N ASP A 11 0.35 -20.36 -0.86
CA ASP A 11 0.42 -19.22 0.04
C ASP A 11 -0.93 -18.50 0.16
N ILE A 12 -1.73 -18.51 -0.91
CA ILE A 12 -2.93 -17.67 -1.03
C ILE A 12 -3.92 -17.84 0.14
N PRO A 13 -4.26 -19.05 0.59
CA PRO A 13 -5.11 -19.22 1.77
C PRO A 13 -4.52 -18.55 3.03
N ARG A 14 -3.19 -18.58 3.19
CA ARG A 14 -2.50 -17.95 4.32
C ARG A 14 -2.54 -16.42 4.22
N LEU A 15 -2.39 -15.88 3.01
CA LEU A 15 -2.49 -14.44 2.78
C LEU A 15 -3.88 -13.91 3.11
N MET A 16 -4.93 -14.64 2.69
CA MET A 16 -6.32 -14.29 3.01
C MET A 16 -6.62 -14.35 4.51
N ALA A 17 -5.92 -15.22 5.25
CA ALA A 17 -6.11 -15.40 6.69
C ALA A 17 -5.32 -14.40 7.56
N LEU A 18 -4.43 -13.59 6.97
CA LEU A 18 -3.70 -12.56 7.73
C LEU A 18 -4.66 -11.51 8.31
N ASP A 19 -4.26 -10.90 9.42
CA ASP A 19 -4.96 -9.73 9.94
C ASP A 19 -4.65 -8.49 9.08
N HIS A 20 -5.63 -8.11 8.26
CA HIS A 20 -5.55 -6.96 7.37
C HIS A 20 -5.90 -5.62 8.06
N LYS A 21 -6.35 -5.67 9.30
CA LYS A 21 -6.71 -4.47 10.05
C LYS A 21 -5.47 -3.77 10.56
N SER A 22 -5.55 -2.46 10.67
CA SER A 22 -4.55 -1.66 11.35
C SER A 22 -5.22 -0.68 12.29
N ARG A 23 -4.41 0.01 13.10
CA ARG A 23 -4.87 1.03 14.02
C ARG A 23 -4.06 2.29 13.79
N SER A 24 -4.72 3.44 13.87
CA SER A 24 -4.07 4.72 13.63
C SER A 24 -4.45 5.76 14.67
N ASP A 25 -3.47 6.55 15.07
CA ASP A 25 -3.61 7.74 15.90
C ASP A 25 -3.67 9.02 15.07
N TYR A 26 -3.44 8.94 13.75
CA TYR A 26 -3.36 10.08 12.86
C TYR A 26 -4.19 9.85 11.59
N VAL A 27 -4.61 10.96 10.99
CA VAL A 27 -5.24 11.00 9.67
C VAL A 27 -4.67 12.16 8.87
N TRP A 28 -4.50 11.96 7.57
CA TRP A 28 -4.29 13.06 6.64
C TRP A 28 -5.65 13.58 6.20
N GLN A 29 -6.05 14.71 6.80
CA GLN A 29 -7.33 15.35 6.57
C GLN A 29 -7.29 16.18 5.28
N LEU A 30 -8.25 15.92 4.39
CA LEU A 30 -8.46 16.70 3.18
C LEU A 30 -9.26 17.97 3.51
N ASP A 31 -8.76 19.10 3.03
CA ASP A 31 -9.51 20.35 2.91
C ASP A 31 -9.58 20.71 1.41
N LEU A 32 -10.79 20.75 0.86
CA LEU A 32 -11.03 20.97 -0.56
C LEU A 32 -11.81 22.27 -0.74
N LYS A 33 -11.16 23.26 -1.36
CA LYS A 33 -11.80 24.53 -1.76
C LYS A 33 -12.01 24.54 -3.25
N ARG A 34 -13.23 24.83 -3.66
CA ARG A 34 -13.63 24.91 -5.08
C ARG A 34 -14.21 26.30 -5.35
N GLU A 35 -13.67 26.91 -6.37
CA GLU A 35 -14.13 28.18 -6.95
C GLU A 35 -14.39 27.97 -8.45
N THR A 36 -14.96 28.95 -9.14
CA THR A 36 -15.32 28.83 -10.55
C THR A 36 -14.13 28.43 -11.44
N ASN A 37 -12.94 28.98 -11.19
CA ASN A 37 -11.74 28.77 -12.01
C ASN A 37 -10.58 28.15 -11.22
N GLN A 38 -10.81 27.67 -10.00
CA GLN A 38 -9.76 27.15 -9.13
C GLN A 38 -10.28 26.06 -8.23
N ALA A 39 -9.48 25.00 -8.07
CA ALA A 39 -9.68 24.01 -7.04
C ALA A 39 -8.36 23.85 -6.25
N VAL A 40 -8.46 23.88 -4.92
CA VAL A 40 -7.31 23.70 -4.04
C VAL A 40 -7.60 22.53 -3.12
N ALA A 41 -6.78 21.49 -3.19
CA ALA A 41 -6.80 20.37 -2.25
C ALA A 41 -5.56 20.48 -1.35
N SER A 42 -5.77 20.57 -0.06
CA SER A 42 -4.71 20.55 0.93
C SER A 42 -4.88 19.39 1.89
N PHE A 43 -3.77 18.80 2.29
CA PHE A 43 -3.72 17.72 3.25
C PHE A 43 -2.85 18.14 4.44
N ARG A 44 -3.34 17.86 5.62
CA ARG A 44 -2.57 18.03 6.85
C ARG A 44 -2.70 16.81 7.73
N GLU A 45 -1.62 16.43 8.38
CA GLU A 45 -1.65 15.40 9.40
C GLU A 45 -2.33 15.92 10.66
N VAL A 46 -3.36 15.23 11.11
CA VAL A 46 -4.12 15.56 12.31
C VAL A 46 -4.07 14.38 13.25
N ARG A 47 -3.72 14.64 14.52
CA ARG A 47 -3.83 13.63 15.57
C ARG A 47 -5.29 13.46 15.96
N LEU A 48 -5.73 12.21 16.00
CA LEU A 48 -7.08 11.86 16.41
C LEU A 48 -7.22 11.91 17.94
N PRO A 49 -8.38 12.29 18.49
CA PRO A 49 -8.63 12.28 19.93
C PRO A 49 -8.46 10.90 20.56
N ARG A 50 -8.70 9.85 19.77
CA ARG A 50 -8.49 8.45 20.11
C ARG A 50 -8.08 7.67 18.89
N ALA A 51 -7.29 6.61 19.08
CA ALA A 51 -6.94 5.72 18.00
C ALA A 51 -8.18 5.08 17.36
N VAL A 52 -8.17 4.96 16.05
CA VAL A 52 -9.25 4.33 15.25
C VAL A 52 -8.77 3.07 14.57
N ASP A 53 -9.67 2.12 14.41
CA ASP A 53 -9.41 0.95 13.58
C ASP A 53 -9.52 1.33 12.11
N VAL A 54 -8.55 0.87 11.33
CA VAL A 54 -8.48 1.06 9.88
C VAL A 54 -8.80 -0.27 9.24
N THR A 55 -10.00 -0.36 8.67
CA THR A 55 -10.43 -1.55 7.94
C THR A 55 -9.70 -1.63 6.60
N TYR A 56 -9.30 -2.84 6.20
CA TYR A 56 -8.72 -3.07 4.87
C TYR A 56 -9.72 -2.64 3.79
N PRO A 57 -9.30 -1.84 2.80
CA PRO A 57 -10.23 -1.17 1.90
C PRO A 57 -10.80 -2.08 0.80
N ARG A 58 -10.28 -3.30 0.65
CA ARG A 58 -10.68 -4.29 -0.34
C ARG A 58 -11.20 -5.55 0.32
N ASN A 59 -11.79 -6.44 -0.49
CA ASN A 59 -12.13 -7.79 -0.05
C ASN A 59 -10.88 -8.68 -0.11
N GLN A 60 -10.34 -9.06 1.06
CA GLN A 60 -9.16 -9.92 1.14
C GLN A 60 -9.37 -11.32 0.52
N TYR A 61 -10.61 -11.81 0.47
CA TYR A 61 -10.93 -13.12 -0.11
C TYR A 61 -10.92 -13.10 -1.64
N ALA A 62 -11.09 -11.94 -2.28
CA ALA A 62 -10.94 -11.81 -3.72
C ALA A 62 -9.52 -12.13 -4.21
N LEU A 63 -8.53 -12.15 -3.32
CA LEU A 63 -7.17 -12.54 -3.66
C LEU A 63 -7.09 -13.96 -4.26
N ALA A 64 -7.97 -14.87 -3.84
CA ALA A 64 -8.04 -16.24 -4.39
C ALA A 64 -8.23 -16.26 -5.92
N ASP A 65 -9.04 -15.34 -6.44
CA ASP A 65 -9.37 -15.29 -7.87
C ASP A 65 -8.53 -14.27 -8.64
N GLU A 66 -7.92 -13.33 -7.94
CA GLU A 66 -7.26 -12.18 -8.54
C GLU A 66 -5.72 -12.25 -8.53
N TRP A 67 -5.10 -13.06 -7.66
CA TRP A 67 -3.65 -13.03 -7.48
C TRP A 67 -2.87 -13.33 -8.77
N THR A 68 -3.40 -14.18 -9.65
CA THR A 68 -2.78 -14.51 -10.96
C THR A 68 -2.94 -13.39 -12.00
N ARG A 69 -3.82 -12.42 -11.74
CA ARG A 69 -4.03 -11.24 -12.59
C ARG A 69 -3.15 -10.05 -12.16
N ARG A 70 -2.43 -10.19 -11.05
CA ARG A 70 -1.45 -9.22 -10.60
C ARG A 70 -0.12 -9.49 -11.30
N ASP A 71 0.58 -8.45 -11.70
CA ASP A 71 1.89 -8.59 -12.33
C ASP A 71 2.96 -9.00 -11.33
N LEU A 72 2.73 -8.69 -10.06
CA LEU A 72 3.58 -9.09 -8.94
C LEU A 72 2.73 -9.41 -7.70
N THR A 73 3.00 -10.56 -7.11
CA THR A 73 2.58 -10.88 -5.73
C THR A 73 3.78 -11.45 -4.98
N LEU A 74 4.25 -10.71 -3.97
CA LEU A 74 5.37 -11.10 -3.09
C LEU A 74 4.85 -11.51 -1.73
N VAL A 75 5.52 -12.47 -1.10
CA VAL A 75 5.30 -12.85 0.29
C VAL A 75 6.53 -12.56 1.14
N ALA A 76 6.30 -12.17 2.39
CA ALA A 76 7.31 -12.09 3.42
C ALA A 76 7.15 -13.28 4.37
N ILE A 77 8.26 -13.97 4.62
CA ILE A 77 8.32 -15.15 5.48
C ILE A 77 9.24 -14.87 6.66
N ASP A 78 8.77 -15.18 7.84
CA ASP A 78 9.54 -15.17 9.08
C ASP A 78 9.47 -16.54 9.74
N LYS A 79 10.64 -17.19 9.96
CA LYS A 79 10.74 -18.52 10.58
C LYS A 79 9.81 -19.57 9.95
N GLY A 80 9.68 -19.55 8.63
CA GLY A 80 8.82 -20.46 7.86
C GLY A 80 7.33 -20.11 7.83
N ALA A 81 6.91 -19.06 8.51
CA ALA A 81 5.52 -18.57 8.48
C ALA A 81 5.36 -17.37 7.54
N VAL A 82 4.29 -17.35 6.75
CA VAL A 82 3.91 -16.18 5.96
C VAL A 82 3.40 -15.09 6.91
N VAL A 83 4.02 -13.92 6.87
CA VAL A 83 3.75 -12.80 7.80
C VAL A 83 3.32 -11.51 7.09
N GLY A 84 3.33 -11.50 5.76
CA GLY A 84 2.88 -10.35 4.99
C GLY A 84 2.98 -10.60 3.50
N TYR A 85 2.41 -9.68 2.72
CA TYR A 85 2.48 -9.71 1.26
C TYR A 85 2.39 -8.32 0.65
N LEU A 86 2.79 -8.24 -0.61
CA LEU A 86 2.64 -7.06 -1.45
C LEU A 86 2.11 -7.49 -2.81
N CYS A 87 1.10 -6.79 -3.33
CA CYS A 87 0.66 -6.92 -4.71
C CYS A 87 0.99 -5.65 -5.49
N ALA A 88 1.40 -5.84 -6.75
CA ALA A 88 1.60 -4.73 -7.66
C ALA A 88 1.10 -5.06 -9.06
N LYS A 89 0.83 -4.01 -9.82
CA LYS A 89 0.48 -4.07 -11.24
C LYS A 89 1.28 -3.04 -12.02
N GLU A 90 1.46 -3.29 -13.30
CA GLU A 90 2.14 -2.40 -14.22
C GLU A 90 1.12 -1.71 -15.13
N GLU A 91 1.22 -0.39 -15.25
CA GLU A 91 0.49 0.38 -16.26
C GLU A 91 1.44 0.70 -17.41
N HIS A 92 1.42 -0.15 -18.44
CA HIS A 92 2.37 -0.08 -19.56
C HIS A 92 2.28 1.23 -20.33
N SER A 93 1.08 1.80 -20.47
CA SER A 93 0.89 3.04 -21.25
C SER A 93 1.61 4.24 -20.64
N SER A 94 1.77 4.27 -19.33
CA SER A 94 2.43 5.34 -18.59
C SER A 94 3.82 4.97 -18.06
N SER A 95 4.25 3.71 -18.22
CA SER A 95 5.46 3.16 -17.59
C SER A 95 5.49 3.37 -16.07
N VAL A 96 4.36 3.14 -15.42
CA VAL A 96 4.18 3.29 -13.97
C VAL A 96 3.84 1.93 -13.37
N ALA A 97 4.52 1.58 -12.29
CA ALA A 97 4.13 0.46 -11.45
C ALA A 97 3.33 0.94 -10.23
N TRP A 98 2.29 0.19 -9.86
CA TRP A 98 1.39 0.49 -8.74
C TRP A 98 1.44 -0.62 -7.72
N VAL A 99 1.82 -0.29 -6.48
CA VAL A 99 1.60 -1.17 -5.33
C VAL A 99 0.17 -0.95 -4.85
N THR A 100 -0.66 -1.97 -5.03
CA THR A 100 -2.08 -1.93 -4.70
C THR A 100 -2.36 -2.45 -3.30
N ASP A 101 -1.52 -3.36 -2.81
CA ASP A 101 -1.67 -3.99 -1.50
C ASP A 101 -0.31 -4.14 -0.83
N LEU A 102 -0.24 -3.81 0.44
CA LEU A 102 0.90 -4.05 1.31
C LEU A 102 0.38 -4.34 2.72
N VAL A 103 0.40 -5.60 3.06
CA VAL A 103 -0.16 -6.12 4.31
C VAL A 103 0.93 -6.84 5.10
N VAL A 104 1.01 -6.55 6.39
CA VAL A 104 1.91 -7.22 7.34
C VAL A 104 1.14 -7.48 8.63
N THR A 105 1.18 -8.72 9.12
CA THR A 105 0.53 -9.12 10.36
C THR A 105 1.02 -8.29 11.55
N SER A 106 0.13 -8.04 12.51
CA SER A 106 0.39 -7.16 13.67
C SER A 106 1.65 -7.55 14.45
N GLU A 107 1.92 -8.84 14.61
CA GLU A 107 3.02 -9.39 15.42
C GLU A 107 4.41 -9.03 14.91
N VAL A 108 4.54 -8.75 13.61
CA VAL A 108 5.84 -8.42 12.99
C VAL A 108 5.90 -7.00 12.41
N ARG A 109 4.87 -6.18 12.64
CA ARG A 109 4.93 -4.75 12.30
C ARG A 109 6.10 -4.06 12.97
N ARG A 110 6.65 -3.04 12.32
CA ARG A 110 7.82 -2.26 12.77
C ARG A 110 9.13 -3.06 12.84
N LYS A 111 9.14 -4.33 12.43
CA LYS A 111 10.35 -5.17 12.38
C LYS A 111 11.01 -5.23 11.00
N GLY A 112 10.50 -4.48 10.01
CA GLY A 112 11.11 -4.33 8.68
C GLY A 112 10.50 -5.16 7.56
N ALA A 113 9.48 -6.00 7.79
CA ALA A 113 8.85 -6.82 6.76
C ALA A 113 8.28 -6.00 5.60
N ALA A 114 7.53 -4.93 5.89
CA ALA A 114 7.00 -4.03 4.86
C ALA A 114 8.11 -3.31 4.07
N SER A 115 9.21 -2.95 4.74
CA SER A 115 10.39 -2.36 4.08
C SER A 115 11.03 -3.33 3.11
N ALA A 116 11.18 -4.60 3.50
CA ALA A 116 11.76 -5.63 2.64
C ALA A 116 10.88 -5.91 1.41
N LEU A 117 9.55 -6.01 1.60
CA LEU A 117 8.59 -6.16 0.51
C LEU A 117 8.65 -4.97 -0.46
N LEU A 118 8.69 -3.74 0.05
CA LEU A 118 8.74 -2.55 -0.78
C LEU A 118 10.04 -2.46 -1.58
N LEU A 119 11.19 -2.80 -0.98
CA LEU A 119 12.47 -2.84 -1.69
C LEU A 119 12.47 -3.88 -2.81
N ALA A 120 11.89 -5.05 -2.57
CA ALA A 120 11.75 -6.07 -3.61
C ALA A 120 10.83 -5.62 -4.75
N ALA A 121 9.74 -4.91 -4.43
CA ALA A 121 8.86 -4.31 -5.45
C ALA A 121 9.56 -3.20 -6.25
N GLN A 122 10.44 -2.41 -5.63
CA GLN A 122 11.27 -1.43 -6.35
C GLN A 122 12.22 -2.11 -7.33
N ALA A 123 12.90 -3.19 -6.91
CA ALA A 123 13.79 -3.95 -7.79
C ALA A 123 13.01 -4.52 -8.99
N TRP A 124 11.85 -5.13 -8.74
CA TRP A 124 10.98 -5.63 -9.79
C TRP A 124 10.54 -4.52 -10.77
N ALA A 125 10.19 -3.34 -10.27
CA ALA A 125 9.78 -2.22 -11.10
C ALA A 125 10.93 -1.68 -11.97
N VAL A 126 12.17 -1.68 -11.46
CA VAL A 126 13.38 -1.35 -12.23
C VAL A 126 13.59 -2.36 -13.36
N GLU A 127 13.51 -3.66 -13.09
CA GLU A 127 13.63 -4.72 -14.09
C GLU A 127 12.58 -4.60 -15.22
N ARG A 128 11.40 -4.04 -14.91
CA ARG A 128 10.33 -3.75 -15.87
C ARG A 128 10.47 -2.40 -16.56
N SER A 129 11.54 -1.67 -16.31
CA SER A 129 11.78 -0.33 -16.89
C SER A 129 10.66 0.67 -16.52
N ALA A 130 9.98 0.46 -15.39
CA ALA A 130 9.03 1.42 -14.89
C ALA A 130 9.77 2.70 -14.48
N ARG A 131 9.24 3.85 -14.88
CA ARG A 131 9.82 5.16 -14.52
C ARG A 131 9.44 5.61 -13.12
N ARG A 132 8.32 5.10 -12.63
CA ARG A 132 7.76 5.50 -11.34
C ARG A 132 7.10 4.32 -10.63
N LEU A 133 7.27 4.24 -9.33
CA LEU A 133 6.50 3.34 -8.48
C LEU A 133 5.58 4.18 -7.58
N ILE A 134 4.29 3.83 -7.57
CA ILE A 134 3.26 4.51 -6.78
C ILE A 134 2.67 3.51 -5.79
N LEU A 135 2.45 3.97 -4.56
CA LEU A 135 1.69 3.25 -3.54
C LEU A 135 0.37 3.96 -3.32
N GLU A 136 -0.71 3.20 -3.24
CA GLU A 136 -2.02 3.70 -2.87
C GLU A 136 -2.40 3.25 -1.45
N MET A 137 -3.00 4.13 -0.68
CA MET A 137 -3.43 3.85 0.69
C MET A 137 -4.50 4.81 1.19
N GLN A 138 -5.24 4.38 2.19
CA GLN A 138 -6.19 5.23 2.88
C GLN A 138 -5.48 6.36 3.63
N SER A 139 -6.11 7.53 3.72
CA SER A 139 -5.57 8.72 4.40
C SER A 139 -5.34 8.52 5.91
N LYS A 140 -5.93 7.49 6.50
CA LYS A 140 -5.75 7.07 7.89
C LYS A 140 -4.80 5.87 8.06
N ASN A 141 -4.16 5.40 6.98
CA ASN A 141 -3.14 4.35 7.06
C ASN A 141 -1.78 4.95 7.46
N GLU A 142 -1.65 5.33 8.73
CA GLU A 142 -0.44 5.95 9.26
C GLU A 142 0.82 5.11 8.98
N GLY A 143 0.75 3.80 9.19
CA GLY A 143 1.89 2.90 8.97
C GLY A 143 2.40 2.93 7.51
N GLY A 144 1.48 2.93 6.55
CA GLY A 144 1.79 3.05 5.12
C GLY A 144 2.39 4.42 4.78
N ILE A 145 1.81 5.49 5.29
CA ILE A 145 2.30 6.87 5.06
C ILE A 145 3.71 7.04 5.64
N ARG A 146 3.97 6.59 6.86
CA ARG A 146 5.32 6.65 7.47
C ARG A 146 6.33 5.82 6.68
N LEU A 147 5.91 4.67 6.14
CA LEU A 147 6.77 3.84 5.29
C LEU A 147 7.15 4.57 4.00
N THR A 148 6.19 5.16 3.30
CA THR A 148 6.45 5.90 2.06
C THR A 148 7.37 7.08 2.29
N GLN A 149 7.14 7.87 3.34
CA GLN A 149 8.01 8.98 3.73
C GLN A 149 9.45 8.52 4.02
N LYS A 150 9.61 7.42 4.76
CA LYS A 150 10.92 6.84 5.07
C LYS A 150 11.72 6.48 3.81
N PHE A 151 11.03 6.02 2.75
CA PHE A 151 11.67 5.63 1.49
C PHE A 151 11.71 6.74 0.45
N GLY A 152 11.38 7.98 0.82
CA GLY A 152 11.46 9.14 -0.08
C GLY A 152 10.40 9.13 -1.17
N TYR A 153 9.24 8.53 -0.92
CA TYR A 153 8.07 8.71 -1.77
C TYR A 153 7.40 10.02 -1.45
N GLU A 154 6.97 10.72 -2.47
CA GLU A 154 6.30 12.02 -2.37
C GLU A 154 4.81 11.87 -2.65
N PHE A 155 4.00 12.64 -1.93
CA PHE A 155 2.58 12.75 -2.23
C PHE A 155 2.39 13.23 -3.67
N CYS A 156 1.58 12.51 -4.44
CA CYS A 156 1.40 12.80 -5.86
C CYS A 156 -0.05 12.80 -6.33
N GLY A 157 -1.00 12.62 -5.43
CA GLY A 157 -2.41 12.68 -5.78
C GLY A 157 -3.31 12.04 -4.74
N TYR A 158 -4.59 12.16 -4.96
CA TYR A 158 -5.62 11.57 -4.11
C TYR A 158 -6.88 11.23 -4.91
N ASN A 159 -7.76 10.43 -4.29
CA ASN A 159 -9.13 10.21 -4.77
C ASN A 159 -10.03 10.03 -3.55
N ASP A 160 -11.12 10.76 -3.49
CA ASP A 160 -12.05 10.77 -2.35
C ASP A 160 -13.19 9.72 -2.47
N HIS A 161 -13.24 9.01 -3.59
CA HIS A 161 -14.27 7.96 -3.87
C HIS A 161 -13.65 6.70 -4.49
N TYR A 162 -12.40 6.38 -4.18
CA TYR A 162 -11.66 5.29 -4.81
C TYR A 162 -12.05 3.92 -4.25
N TYR A 163 -12.18 3.81 -2.93
CA TYR A 163 -12.52 2.56 -2.25
C TYR A 163 -14.02 2.48 -1.91
N PRO A 164 -14.60 1.27 -1.85
CA PRO A 164 -15.97 1.08 -1.37
C PRO A 164 -16.22 1.63 0.04
N THR A 165 -15.18 1.72 0.86
CA THR A 165 -15.24 2.31 2.21
C THR A 165 -15.40 3.82 2.20
N GLN A 166 -15.33 4.47 1.04
CA GLN A 166 -15.37 5.93 0.84
C GLN A 166 -14.27 6.69 1.60
N ASP A 167 -13.24 5.99 2.06
CA ASP A 167 -12.06 6.62 2.62
C ASP A 167 -11.31 7.40 1.51
N VAL A 168 -10.80 8.56 1.86
CA VAL A 168 -9.89 9.29 0.98
C VAL A 168 -8.63 8.45 0.76
N THR A 169 -8.32 8.19 -0.50
CA THR A 169 -7.12 7.48 -0.91
C THR A 169 -6.03 8.46 -1.25
N LEU A 170 -4.84 8.22 -0.75
CA LEU A 170 -3.63 8.97 -1.06
C LEU A 170 -2.73 8.15 -1.98
N PHE A 171 -2.06 8.84 -2.89
CA PHE A 171 -1.05 8.27 -3.77
C PHE A 171 0.31 8.88 -3.44
N PHE A 172 1.28 8.00 -3.18
CA PHE A 172 2.67 8.38 -2.96
C PHE A 172 3.54 7.76 -4.04
N GLY A 173 4.28 8.58 -4.76
CA GLY A 173 5.08 8.15 -5.88
C GLY A 173 6.56 8.45 -5.72
N ARG A 174 7.40 7.58 -6.27
CA ARG A 174 8.85 7.78 -6.36
C ARG A 174 9.31 7.47 -7.77
N THR A 175 10.16 8.34 -8.34
CA THR A 175 10.89 8.05 -9.57
C THR A 175 11.90 6.94 -9.30
N ILE A 176 11.92 5.93 -10.17
CA ILE A 176 12.84 4.79 -10.11
C ILE A 176 13.86 4.95 -11.25
N LYS A 177 15.12 4.65 -10.92
CA LYS A 177 16.25 4.70 -11.87
C LYS A 177 16.96 3.37 -11.85
#